data_489e4a7b50a4da07917c50c668ee5c75
#
_entry.id   489e4a7b50a4da07917c50c668ee5c75
#
_cell.length_a   1.000
_cell.length_b   1.000
_cell.length_c   1.000
_cell.angle_alpha   90.00
_cell.angle_beta   90.00
_cell.angle_gamma   90.00
#
_symmetry.space_group_name_H-M   'P 1'
#
loop_
_entity.id
_entity.type
_entity.pdbx_description
1 polymer ?
#
loop_
_entity_poly.entity_id
_entity_poly.type
_entity_poly.pdbx_seq_one_letter_code
_entity_poly.pdbx_strand_id
1 'polypeptide(L)'
;MTPQCSQFFRSAVLLTSLLGLAGCNDGSGDPKAQIGANPTLPELRQFLFPPMHIAHVVGWKKGETPSVPKGLKIEALATGLQHPRMLYSLPNGDVLVVESKAPQADPVTRPKQIIMKYIESWATSGGDTGPSNRITLLRDTNGDGVADTPSVFLDHLNSPFGVVLVGNDLYVANTDAIVKYPYKLGDTKISAPGETLTQLPGGPIDHHWTKSLTASPDGSLLYVGVGSNSNITENGMEAEKNRAAILEVDRATGRSRIFASGLRNPNGLTFEPQSGALWAVVNERDEIGPDLVPDYMTSVKDGAFYGWPYSYYGQHVDPRVQPQRPDLVAKAIPPDYALSSHVAPLGLAFYTGTNLPESYRNGAFVGEHGSWNRQQLNGYKVVFVPFNNGKPSGMAQDVVTGFLDGNNEARGRPVGLAVDKSGALLIADDVGNTVWRVTGGGGTSPAAKL
;
A
#
# COMPACT_ATOMS: atom_id res chain seq x y z
N MET A 1 -65.27 -18.38 -12.67
CA MET A 1 -64.48 -17.45 -11.87
C MET A 1 -63.61 -18.26 -10.92
N THR A 2 -62.38 -18.55 -11.30
CA THR A 2 -61.43 -19.43 -10.61
C THR A 2 -60.20 -18.60 -10.22
N PRO A 3 -59.59 -18.82 -9.07
CA PRO A 3 -58.52 -17.98 -8.58
C PRO A 3 -57.16 -18.49 -9.07
N GLN A 4 -56.49 -17.71 -9.87
CA GLN A 4 -55.05 -17.85 -10.18
C GLN A 4 -54.28 -16.74 -9.45
N CYS A 5 -53.99 -16.94 -8.18
CA CYS A 5 -53.12 -16.00 -7.45
C CYS A 5 -52.51 -16.62 -6.19
N SER A 6 -51.84 -17.80 -6.33
CA SER A 6 -51.16 -18.42 -5.19
C SER A 6 -49.80 -19.11 -5.50
N GLN A 7 -49.27 -18.99 -6.71
CA GLN A 7 -47.98 -19.65 -7.04
C GLN A 7 -46.74 -18.70 -7.07
N PHE A 8 -46.95 -17.39 -7.04
CA PHE A 8 -45.81 -16.45 -7.08
C PHE A 8 -45.14 -16.16 -5.71
N PHE A 9 -45.83 -16.54 -4.59
CA PHE A 9 -45.30 -16.26 -3.24
C PHE A 9 -44.40 -17.38 -2.66
N ARG A 10 -44.36 -18.57 -3.27
CA ARG A 10 -43.55 -19.68 -2.74
C ARG A 10 -42.11 -19.71 -3.28
N SER A 11 -41.81 -19.06 -4.40
CA SER A 11 -40.44 -19.02 -4.97
C SER A 11 -39.56 -17.93 -4.38
N ALA A 12 -40.14 -16.89 -3.77
CA ALA A 12 -39.38 -15.81 -3.15
C ALA A 12 -38.85 -16.15 -1.74
N VAL A 13 -39.49 -17.09 -1.05
CA VAL A 13 -39.08 -17.50 0.30
C VAL A 13 -37.95 -18.52 0.29
N LEU A 14 -37.73 -19.25 -0.80
CA LEU A 14 -36.61 -20.20 -0.90
C LEU A 14 -35.25 -19.53 -1.24
N LEU A 15 -35.27 -18.33 -1.82
CA LEU A 15 -34.00 -17.60 -2.10
C LEU A 15 -33.45 -16.87 -0.87
N THR A 16 -34.32 -16.49 0.08
CA THR A 16 -33.89 -15.81 1.32
C THR A 16 -33.35 -16.78 2.38
N SER A 17 -33.70 -18.07 2.33
CA SER A 17 -33.20 -19.07 3.27
C SER A 17 -31.81 -19.64 2.89
N LEU A 18 -31.34 -19.46 1.65
CA LEU A 18 -29.99 -19.84 1.23
C LEU A 18 -28.92 -18.79 1.53
N LEU A 19 -29.32 -17.55 1.80
CA LEU A 19 -28.40 -16.47 2.20
C LEU A 19 -28.11 -16.46 3.71
N GLY A 20 -28.86 -17.21 4.51
CA GLY A 20 -28.73 -17.25 5.97
C GLY A 20 -27.80 -18.35 6.51
N LEU A 21 -27.24 -19.23 5.68
CA LEU A 21 -26.39 -20.34 6.12
C LEU A 21 -24.89 -20.14 5.81
N ALA A 22 -24.49 -18.99 5.25
CA ALA A 22 -23.08 -18.68 4.99
C ALA A 22 -22.39 -17.97 6.17
N GLY A 23 -23.01 -17.91 7.33
CA GLY A 23 -22.55 -17.10 8.46
C GLY A 23 -21.76 -17.83 9.55
N CYS A 24 -21.17 -19.01 9.29
CA CYS A 24 -20.38 -19.69 10.29
C CYS A 24 -19.08 -20.22 9.70
N ASN A 25 -17.99 -19.51 10.01
CA ASN A 25 -16.59 -19.90 9.79
C ASN A 25 -16.17 -19.96 8.32
N ASP A 26 -15.58 -18.87 7.82
CA ASP A 26 -14.94 -18.81 6.49
C ASP A 26 -13.70 -19.73 6.40
N GLY A 27 -13.35 -20.42 7.47
CA GLY A 27 -12.17 -21.28 7.58
C GLY A 27 -10.89 -20.51 7.81
N SER A 28 -10.96 -19.24 8.22
CA SER A 28 -9.80 -18.43 8.60
C SER A 28 -9.12 -19.04 9.83
N GLY A 29 -7.80 -19.20 9.75
CA GLY A 29 -6.92 -19.57 10.85
C GLY A 29 -6.42 -18.35 11.65
N ASP A 30 -5.48 -18.59 12.56
CA ASP A 30 -4.79 -17.52 13.29
C ASP A 30 -3.88 -16.73 12.33
N PRO A 31 -4.14 -15.42 12.09
CA PRO A 31 -3.30 -14.58 11.23
C PRO A 31 -1.82 -14.56 11.66
N LYS A 32 -1.52 -14.77 12.94
CA LYS A 32 -0.15 -14.78 13.46
C LYS A 32 0.67 -15.95 12.95
N ALA A 33 0.03 -17.09 12.64
CA ALA A 33 0.72 -18.25 12.07
C ALA A 33 1.32 -17.98 10.68
N GLN A 34 0.90 -16.87 10.05
CA GLN A 34 1.32 -16.43 8.72
C GLN A 34 2.28 -15.24 8.76
N ILE A 35 2.85 -14.91 9.91
CA ILE A 35 3.81 -13.82 10.08
C ILE A 35 5.20 -14.40 10.29
N GLY A 36 6.20 -13.80 9.64
CA GLY A 36 7.59 -14.14 9.87
C GLY A 36 8.30 -14.74 8.65
N ALA A 37 9.54 -15.19 8.86
CA ALA A 37 10.38 -15.76 7.82
C ALA A 37 9.92 -17.14 7.34
N ASN A 38 9.18 -17.87 8.18
CA ASN A 38 8.71 -19.24 7.92
C ASN A 38 7.20 -19.34 8.24
N PRO A 39 6.32 -18.71 7.45
CA PRO A 39 4.88 -18.74 7.70
C PRO A 39 4.30 -20.13 7.46
N THR A 40 3.23 -20.45 8.16
CA THR A 40 2.40 -21.62 7.84
C THR A 40 1.47 -21.27 6.70
N LEU A 41 1.62 -21.94 5.57
CA LEU A 41 0.72 -21.79 4.42
C LEU A 41 -0.36 -22.88 4.49
N PRO A 42 -1.66 -22.51 4.57
CA PRO A 42 -2.73 -23.48 4.53
C PRO A 42 -2.93 -24.04 3.11
N GLU A 43 -3.77 -25.07 3.00
CA GLU A 43 -4.17 -25.57 1.69
C GLU A 43 -5.01 -24.56 0.92
N LEU A 44 -4.83 -24.54 -0.40
CA LEU A 44 -5.59 -23.70 -1.31
C LEU A 44 -7.08 -24.06 -1.25
N ARG A 45 -7.95 -23.06 -1.12
CA ARG A 45 -9.40 -23.20 -1.13
C ARG A 45 -10.02 -22.21 -2.11
N GLN A 46 -10.73 -22.73 -3.10
CA GLN A 46 -11.47 -21.89 -4.04
C GLN A 46 -12.94 -21.85 -3.64
N PHE A 47 -13.48 -20.65 -3.61
CA PHE A 47 -14.90 -20.39 -3.35
C PHE A 47 -15.57 -19.85 -4.59
N LEU A 48 -16.84 -20.17 -4.82
CA LEU A 48 -17.63 -19.55 -5.89
C LEU A 48 -17.72 -18.03 -5.71
N PHE A 49 -17.94 -17.60 -4.48
CA PHE A 49 -17.79 -16.22 -4.02
C PHE A 49 -16.76 -16.22 -2.90
N PRO A 50 -15.69 -15.42 -3.00
CA PRO A 50 -14.69 -15.38 -1.94
C PRO A 50 -15.33 -14.87 -0.64
N PRO A 51 -14.93 -15.39 0.52
CA PRO A 51 -15.26 -14.77 1.79
C PRO A 51 -14.76 -13.32 1.76
N MET A 52 -15.63 -12.36 2.04
CA MET A 52 -15.27 -10.94 2.01
C MET A 52 -15.96 -10.15 3.10
N HIS A 53 -15.24 -9.17 3.61
CA HIS A 53 -15.75 -8.12 4.46
C HIS A 53 -15.03 -6.82 4.10
N ILE A 54 -15.78 -5.86 3.57
CA ILE A 54 -15.25 -4.53 3.27
C ILE A 54 -15.70 -3.62 4.41
N ALA A 55 -14.74 -3.12 5.21
CA ALA A 55 -15.04 -2.22 6.31
C ALA A 55 -15.67 -0.93 5.79
N HIS A 56 -16.85 -0.59 6.27
CA HIS A 56 -17.53 0.65 5.94
C HIS A 56 -16.74 1.85 6.49
N VAL A 57 -16.65 2.92 5.71
CA VAL A 57 -15.87 4.11 6.09
C VAL A 57 -16.70 5.03 6.98
N VAL A 58 -16.22 5.29 8.18
CA VAL A 58 -16.85 6.22 9.14
C VAL A 58 -15.99 7.44 9.45
N GLY A 59 -14.67 7.38 9.16
CA GLY A 59 -13.73 8.47 9.43
C GLY A 59 -13.46 8.70 10.92
N TRP A 60 -12.54 9.61 11.22
CA TRP A 60 -12.21 10.04 12.58
C TRP A 60 -13.15 11.12 13.06
N LYS A 61 -13.68 10.99 14.26
CA LYS A 61 -14.44 12.05 14.93
C LYS A 61 -13.45 13.09 15.51
N LYS A 62 -13.95 14.31 15.76
CA LYS A 62 -13.14 15.37 16.33
C LYS A 62 -12.49 14.94 17.66
N GLY A 63 -11.17 15.00 17.70
CA GLY A 63 -10.37 14.62 18.87
C GLY A 63 -10.04 13.14 18.98
N GLU A 64 -10.53 12.29 18.08
CA GLU A 64 -10.09 10.89 18.00
C GLU A 64 -8.72 10.80 17.31
N THR A 65 -7.90 9.85 17.74
CA THR A 65 -6.60 9.52 17.17
C THR A 65 -6.42 8.00 17.15
N PRO A 66 -5.55 7.49 16.29
CA PRO A 66 -5.07 6.11 16.42
C PRO A 66 -4.42 5.88 17.79
N SER A 67 -4.28 4.62 18.16
CA SER A 67 -3.67 4.18 19.41
C SER A 67 -2.22 3.77 19.20
N VAL A 68 -1.35 4.12 20.17
CA VAL A 68 0.07 3.75 20.17
C VAL A 68 0.47 3.12 21.51
N PRO A 69 1.51 2.27 21.59
CA PRO A 69 2.05 1.75 22.82
C PRO A 69 2.53 2.84 23.80
N LYS A 70 2.58 2.48 25.09
CA LYS A 70 3.18 3.34 26.12
C LYS A 70 4.61 3.74 25.75
N GLY A 71 4.93 5.02 25.88
CA GLY A 71 6.23 5.57 25.50
C GLY A 71 6.24 6.17 24.09
N LEU A 72 5.14 6.08 23.36
CA LEU A 72 4.89 6.82 22.14
C LEU A 72 3.75 7.82 22.31
N LYS A 73 3.75 8.86 21.49
CA LYS A 73 2.67 9.85 21.34
C LYS A 73 2.29 9.91 19.86
N ILE A 74 1.01 10.04 19.57
CA ILE A 74 0.50 10.27 18.22
C ILE A 74 -0.38 11.51 18.18
N GLU A 75 -0.20 12.32 17.14
CA GLU A 75 -1.00 13.51 16.86
C GLU A 75 -1.14 13.70 15.35
N ALA A 76 -2.12 14.51 14.94
CA ALA A 76 -2.28 14.86 13.54
C ALA A 76 -1.27 15.95 13.16
N LEU A 77 -0.38 15.68 12.19
CA LEU A 77 0.44 16.70 11.54
C LEU A 77 -0.41 17.62 10.66
N ALA A 78 -1.35 17.05 9.92
CA ALA A 78 -2.31 17.77 9.09
C ALA A 78 -3.59 16.97 8.91
N THR A 79 -4.73 17.66 8.85
CA THR A 79 -6.07 17.09 8.61
C THR A 79 -6.74 17.77 7.42
N GLY A 80 -7.84 17.21 6.92
CA GLY A 80 -8.60 17.79 5.81
C GLY A 80 -7.89 17.69 4.45
N LEU A 81 -6.94 16.79 4.34
CA LEU A 81 -6.31 16.41 3.08
C LEU A 81 -7.29 15.62 2.19
N GLN A 82 -6.92 15.38 0.94
CA GLN A 82 -7.76 14.64 0.00
C GLN A 82 -7.06 13.36 -0.45
N HIS A 83 -7.34 12.24 0.23
CA HIS A 83 -6.73 10.95 -0.09
C HIS A 83 -5.20 10.96 -0.04
N PRO A 84 -4.57 11.28 1.10
CA PRO A 84 -3.11 11.24 1.23
C PRO A 84 -2.61 9.80 1.07
N ARG A 85 -1.72 9.57 0.10
CA ARG A 85 -1.26 8.23 -0.28
C ARG A 85 0.20 7.99 0.05
N MET A 86 1.09 8.90 -0.31
CA MET A 86 2.53 8.76 -0.09
C MET A 86 3.08 10.03 0.55
N LEU A 87 4.13 9.84 1.33
CA LEU A 87 4.83 10.91 2.04
C LEU A 87 6.29 10.93 1.62
N TYR A 88 6.85 12.13 1.50
CA TYR A 88 8.27 12.33 1.28
C TYR A 88 8.79 13.46 2.16
N SER A 89 9.72 13.17 3.05
CA SER A 89 10.36 14.17 3.91
C SER A 89 11.51 14.84 3.17
N LEU A 90 11.41 16.15 2.98
CA LEU A 90 12.45 16.96 2.36
C LEU A 90 13.60 17.26 3.34
N PRO A 91 14.83 17.47 2.86
CA PRO A 91 15.99 17.74 3.72
C PRO A 91 15.86 18.95 4.65
N ASN A 92 15.05 19.95 4.28
CA ASN A 92 14.76 21.13 5.10
C ASN A 92 13.72 20.87 6.22
N GLY A 93 13.05 19.71 6.20
CA GLY A 93 12.03 19.32 7.17
C GLY A 93 10.59 19.47 6.67
N ASP A 94 10.37 20.06 5.51
CA ASP A 94 9.06 20.06 4.88
C ASP A 94 8.64 18.62 4.50
N VAL A 95 7.35 18.37 4.46
CA VAL A 95 6.80 17.07 4.06
C VAL A 95 5.93 17.24 2.81
N LEU A 96 6.24 16.49 1.77
CA LEU A 96 5.38 16.38 0.60
C LEU A 96 4.37 15.26 0.83
N VAL A 97 3.11 15.57 0.59
CA VAL A 97 1.99 14.61 0.67
C VAL A 97 1.41 14.43 -0.72
N VAL A 98 1.48 13.23 -1.25
CA VAL A 98 0.84 12.88 -2.51
C VAL A 98 -0.63 12.57 -2.23
N GLU A 99 -1.51 13.37 -2.79
CA GLU A 99 -2.96 13.22 -2.69
C GLU A 99 -3.51 12.73 -4.03
N SER A 100 -3.98 11.48 -4.10
CA SER A 100 -4.40 10.89 -5.37
C SER A 100 -5.36 9.72 -5.22
N LYS A 101 -6.08 9.44 -6.30
CA LYS A 101 -6.95 8.28 -6.48
C LYS A 101 -6.55 7.52 -7.74
N ALA A 102 -7.09 6.31 -7.84
CA ALA A 102 -7.02 5.53 -9.07
C ALA A 102 -7.50 6.37 -10.27
N PRO A 103 -6.89 6.18 -11.45
CA PRO A 103 -7.41 6.73 -12.68
C PRO A 103 -8.83 6.22 -12.94
N GLN A 104 -9.41 6.59 -14.07
CA GLN A 104 -10.78 6.16 -14.42
C GLN A 104 -10.93 4.63 -14.22
N ALA A 105 -12.05 4.24 -13.60
CA ALA A 105 -12.32 2.84 -13.30
C ALA A 105 -12.29 1.96 -14.55
N ASP A 106 -11.70 0.79 -14.42
CA ASP A 106 -11.65 -0.21 -15.48
C ASP A 106 -13.03 -0.56 -16.02
N PRO A 107 -13.15 -0.88 -17.31
CA PRO A 107 -14.40 -1.35 -17.89
C PRO A 107 -14.87 -2.61 -17.17
N VAL A 108 -16.10 -2.58 -16.65
CA VAL A 108 -16.71 -3.73 -16.00
C VAL A 108 -17.29 -4.65 -17.06
N THR A 109 -16.63 -5.76 -17.34
CA THR A 109 -17.02 -6.69 -18.42
C THR A 109 -17.61 -8.00 -17.90
N ARG A 110 -17.45 -8.33 -16.62
CA ARG A 110 -17.86 -9.61 -16.04
C ARG A 110 -18.91 -9.42 -14.97
N PRO A 111 -19.94 -10.31 -14.87
CA PRO A 111 -21.00 -10.19 -13.87
C PRO A 111 -20.49 -10.09 -12.42
N LYS A 112 -19.42 -10.84 -12.09
CA LYS A 112 -18.77 -10.76 -10.77
C LYS A 112 -18.22 -9.37 -10.46
N GLN A 113 -17.60 -8.71 -11.44
CA GLN A 113 -17.04 -7.36 -11.28
C GLN A 113 -18.15 -6.31 -11.06
N ILE A 114 -19.33 -6.49 -11.67
CA ILE A 114 -20.49 -5.60 -11.43
C ILE A 114 -20.91 -5.67 -9.96
N ILE A 115 -21.04 -6.88 -9.43
CA ILE A 115 -21.40 -7.11 -8.03
C ILE A 115 -20.34 -6.53 -7.10
N MET A 116 -19.05 -6.79 -7.36
CA MET A 116 -17.95 -6.27 -6.57
C MET A 116 -17.94 -4.75 -6.57
N LYS A 117 -18.05 -4.11 -7.72
CA LYS A 117 -18.10 -2.64 -7.83
C LYS A 117 -19.25 -2.03 -7.05
N TYR A 118 -20.42 -2.69 -7.04
CA TYR A 118 -21.56 -2.24 -6.22
C TYR A 118 -21.24 -2.33 -4.72
N ILE A 119 -20.67 -3.45 -4.25
CA ILE A 119 -20.30 -3.64 -2.84
C ILE A 119 -19.20 -2.62 -2.43
N GLU A 120 -18.19 -2.43 -3.25
CA GLU A 120 -17.12 -1.46 -3.02
C GLU A 120 -17.66 -0.03 -2.94
N SER A 121 -18.54 0.36 -3.88
CA SER A 121 -19.12 1.70 -3.89
C SER A 121 -19.95 1.97 -2.63
N TRP A 122 -20.67 0.96 -2.13
CA TRP A 122 -21.43 1.08 -0.89
C TRP A 122 -20.51 1.23 0.32
N ALA A 123 -19.44 0.45 0.40
CA ALA A 123 -18.50 0.49 1.51
C ALA A 123 -17.70 1.80 1.56
N THR A 124 -17.41 2.41 0.41
CA THR A 124 -16.60 3.64 0.30
C THR A 124 -17.41 4.94 0.29
N SER A 125 -18.75 4.85 0.28
CA SER A 125 -19.66 6.01 0.11
C SER A 125 -19.54 7.12 1.16
N GLY A 126 -18.84 6.88 2.28
CA GLY A 126 -18.63 7.88 3.34
C GLY A 126 -17.34 8.70 3.24
N GLY A 127 -16.41 8.36 2.37
CA GLY A 127 -15.06 8.93 2.38
C GLY A 127 -14.62 9.67 1.12
N ASP A 128 -15.44 9.72 0.08
CA ASP A 128 -15.02 10.29 -1.21
C ASP A 128 -15.17 11.81 -1.28
N THR A 129 -14.06 12.53 -1.15
CA THR A 129 -13.98 14.00 -1.29
C THR A 129 -13.56 14.48 -2.68
N GLY A 130 -13.51 13.60 -3.69
CA GLY A 130 -13.07 13.92 -5.06
C GLY A 130 -11.57 13.67 -5.27
N PRO A 131 -11.13 13.51 -6.53
CA PRO A 131 -9.72 13.34 -6.87
C PRO A 131 -8.97 14.66 -6.69
N SER A 132 -7.81 14.60 -6.09
CA SER A 132 -6.93 15.75 -5.96
C SER A 132 -5.80 15.75 -6.96
N ASN A 133 -5.21 14.57 -7.26
CA ASN A 133 -4.10 14.40 -8.21
C ASN A 133 -3.06 15.54 -8.11
N ARG A 134 -2.61 15.80 -6.87
CA ARG A 134 -1.67 16.87 -6.54
C ARG A 134 -0.67 16.41 -5.48
N ILE A 135 0.34 17.21 -5.28
CA ILE A 135 1.24 17.13 -4.14
C ILE A 135 1.01 18.36 -3.27
N THR A 136 0.77 18.14 -2.00
CA THR A 136 0.63 19.18 -0.97
C THR A 136 1.89 19.25 -0.14
N LEU A 137 2.38 20.45 0.13
CA LEU A 137 3.50 20.69 1.03
C LEU A 137 2.96 21.02 2.42
N LEU A 138 3.50 20.32 3.41
CA LEU A 138 3.28 20.59 4.83
C LEU A 138 4.57 21.16 5.42
N ARG A 139 4.46 22.31 6.09
CA ARG A 139 5.54 22.99 6.79
C ARG A 139 5.09 23.33 8.19
N ASP A 140 5.88 22.93 9.17
CA ASP A 140 5.75 23.33 10.58
C ASP A 140 6.80 24.42 10.84
N THR A 141 6.38 25.67 10.89
CA THR A 141 7.30 26.83 11.02
C THR A 141 7.58 27.20 12.46
N ASN A 142 6.70 26.81 13.39
CA ASN A 142 6.78 27.15 14.81
C ASN A 142 7.34 25.98 15.67
N GLY A 143 7.46 24.77 15.07
CA GLY A 143 8.03 23.60 15.74
C GLY A 143 7.08 22.92 16.72
N ASP A 144 5.77 23.14 16.63
CA ASP A 144 4.78 22.56 17.54
C ASP A 144 4.34 21.14 17.15
N GLY A 145 4.76 20.66 15.97
CA GLY A 145 4.45 19.31 15.47
C GLY A 145 3.19 19.25 14.61
N VAL A 146 2.58 20.40 14.33
CA VAL A 146 1.42 20.55 13.44
C VAL A 146 1.82 21.43 12.26
N ALA A 147 1.41 21.08 11.06
CA ALA A 147 1.66 21.91 9.89
C ALA A 147 0.80 23.19 9.95
N ASP A 148 1.42 24.35 9.77
CA ASP A 148 0.73 25.65 9.93
C ASP A 148 -0.36 25.82 8.86
N THR A 149 0.00 25.67 7.60
CA THR A 149 -0.95 25.76 6.49
C THR A 149 -0.51 24.85 5.35
N PRO A 150 -1.29 23.81 5.01
CA PRO A 150 -1.05 23.02 3.83
C PRO A 150 -1.13 23.89 2.56
N SER A 151 -0.17 23.74 1.65
CA SER A 151 -0.15 24.49 0.38
C SER A 151 -0.01 23.54 -0.81
N VAL A 152 -0.69 23.87 -1.92
CA VAL A 152 -0.55 23.10 -3.16
C VAL A 152 0.85 23.34 -3.73
N PHE A 153 1.66 22.28 -3.70
CA PHE A 153 3.05 22.31 -4.16
C PHE A 153 3.16 22.01 -5.66
N LEU A 154 2.40 21.04 -6.14
CA LEU A 154 2.34 20.64 -7.55
C LEU A 154 0.95 20.06 -7.84
N ASP A 155 0.32 20.48 -8.92
CA ASP A 155 -1.03 20.08 -9.30
C ASP A 155 -1.12 19.52 -10.72
N HIS A 156 -2.33 19.15 -11.15
CA HIS A 156 -2.61 18.62 -12.49
C HIS A 156 -1.79 17.37 -12.86
N LEU A 157 -1.54 16.50 -11.89
CA LEU A 157 -0.82 15.25 -12.07
C LEU A 157 -1.78 14.12 -12.53
N ASN A 158 -1.23 13.03 -13.07
CA ASN A 158 -2.03 11.86 -13.49
C ASN A 158 -1.92 10.72 -12.47
N SER A 159 -2.82 10.70 -11.48
CA SER A 159 -2.83 9.70 -10.40
C SER A 159 -1.42 9.43 -9.85
N PRO A 160 -0.74 10.44 -9.27
CA PRO A 160 0.62 10.32 -8.77
C PRO A 160 0.66 9.39 -7.56
N PHE A 161 1.81 8.73 -7.34
CA PHE A 161 2.03 7.94 -6.13
C PHE A 161 3.44 8.12 -5.57
N GLY A 162 4.48 7.69 -6.27
CA GLY A 162 5.86 7.80 -5.81
C GLY A 162 6.46 9.18 -6.03
N VAL A 163 7.26 9.65 -5.07
CA VAL A 163 8.00 10.91 -5.16
C VAL A 163 9.39 10.72 -4.58
N VAL A 164 10.42 11.24 -5.26
CA VAL A 164 11.78 11.28 -4.76
C VAL A 164 12.53 12.51 -5.25
N LEU A 165 13.34 13.11 -4.39
CA LEU A 165 14.23 14.23 -4.72
C LEU A 165 15.67 13.71 -4.90
N VAL A 166 16.28 14.02 -6.04
CA VAL A 166 17.71 13.75 -6.29
C VAL A 166 18.39 15.03 -6.76
N GLY A 167 19.25 15.56 -5.92
CA GLY A 167 19.84 16.89 -6.16
C GLY A 167 18.76 17.98 -6.20
N ASN A 168 18.62 18.66 -7.33
CA ASN A 168 17.62 19.69 -7.56
C ASN A 168 16.49 19.20 -8.50
N ASP A 169 16.37 17.92 -8.72
CA ASP A 169 15.34 17.31 -9.55
C ASP A 169 14.36 16.53 -8.68
N LEU A 170 13.09 16.92 -8.68
CA LEU A 170 12.00 16.18 -8.09
C LEU A 170 11.40 15.23 -9.13
N TYR A 171 11.38 13.95 -8.84
CA TYR A 171 10.78 12.92 -9.68
C TYR A 171 9.45 12.50 -9.10
N VAL A 172 8.41 12.51 -9.94
CA VAL A 172 7.05 12.08 -9.59
C VAL A 172 6.67 10.92 -10.48
N ALA A 173 6.34 9.78 -9.88
CA ALA A 173 5.77 8.66 -10.61
C ALA A 173 4.25 8.81 -10.65
N ASN A 174 3.76 9.25 -11.80
CA ASN A 174 2.36 9.16 -12.20
C ASN A 174 2.02 7.72 -12.58
N THR A 175 0.73 7.43 -12.79
CA THR A 175 0.30 6.09 -13.17
C THR A 175 0.89 5.61 -14.50
N ASP A 176 1.25 6.53 -15.39
CA ASP A 176 1.68 6.28 -16.78
C ASP A 176 3.11 6.77 -17.12
N ALA A 177 3.75 7.52 -16.24
CA ALA A 177 5.08 8.07 -16.51
C ALA A 177 5.83 8.47 -15.23
N ILE A 178 7.16 8.49 -15.28
CA ILE A 178 7.98 9.26 -14.35
C ILE A 178 8.24 10.63 -14.97
N VAL A 179 7.86 11.68 -14.25
CA VAL A 179 8.04 13.08 -14.66
C VAL A 179 9.03 13.77 -13.72
N LYS A 180 9.98 14.48 -14.32
CA LYS A 180 11.01 15.25 -13.63
C LYS A 180 10.60 16.72 -13.58
N TYR A 181 10.76 17.35 -12.42
CA TYR A 181 10.53 18.78 -12.19
C TYR A 181 11.76 19.42 -11.56
N PRO A 182 12.23 20.59 -12.05
CA PRO A 182 13.27 21.34 -11.36
C PRO A 182 12.71 21.87 -10.03
N TYR A 183 13.47 21.66 -8.95
CA TYR A 183 13.09 22.05 -7.60
C TYR A 183 14.26 22.67 -6.84
N LYS A 184 14.03 23.83 -6.25
CA LYS A 184 14.97 24.47 -5.34
C LYS A 184 14.49 24.24 -3.91
N LEU A 185 15.35 23.67 -3.08
CA LEU A 185 15.03 23.37 -1.68
C LEU A 185 14.57 24.62 -0.93
N GLY A 186 13.38 24.53 -0.32
CA GLY A 186 12.71 25.65 0.37
C GLY A 186 11.59 26.33 -0.44
N ASP A 187 11.53 26.11 -1.76
CA ASP A 187 10.38 26.58 -2.54
C ASP A 187 9.11 25.84 -2.09
N THR A 188 8.02 26.61 -2.02
CA THR A 188 6.70 26.09 -1.58
C THR A 188 5.78 25.70 -2.72
N LYS A 189 6.22 25.93 -3.96
CA LYS A 189 5.49 25.60 -5.18
C LYS A 189 6.45 25.38 -6.34
N ILE A 190 6.16 24.41 -7.19
CA ILE A 190 6.79 24.23 -8.49
C ILE A 190 5.84 24.79 -9.57
N SER A 191 6.32 25.76 -10.35
CA SER A 191 5.56 26.34 -11.48
C SER A 191 6.17 25.99 -12.84
N ALA A 192 7.37 25.39 -12.84
CA ALA A 192 8.01 24.95 -14.07
C ALA A 192 7.29 23.72 -14.65
N PRO A 193 7.17 23.60 -15.97
CA PRO A 193 6.62 22.40 -16.58
C PRO A 193 7.48 21.17 -16.28
N GLY A 194 6.82 20.03 -16.11
CA GLY A 194 7.50 18.75 -15.95
C GLY A 194 8.02 18.23 -17.29
N GLU A 195 9.12 17.50 -17.22
CA GLU A 195 9.70 16.77 -18.34
C GLU A 195 9.50 15.26 -18.10
N THR A 196 8.87 14.56 -19.05
CA THR A 196 8.73 13.11 -18.98
C THR A 196 10.09 12.45 -19.13
N LEU A 197 10.53 11.76 -18.06
CA LEU A 197 11.75 10.98 -18.08
C LEU A 197 11.57 9.63 -18.79
N THR A 198 10.50 8.91 -18.45
CA THR A 198 10.18 7.61 -19.04
C THR A 198 8.69 7.30 -18.93
N GLN A 199 8.16 6.53 -19.89
CA GLN A 199 6.78 6.03 -19.84
C GLN A 199 6.70 4.78 -18.97
N LEU A 200 5.58 4.61 -18.28
CA LEU A 200 5.26 3.45 -17.47
C LEU A 200 3.99 2.78 -17.99
N PRO A 201 3.78 1.48 -17.74
CA PRO A 201 2.53 0.82 -18.06
C PRO A 201 1.38 1.43 -17.26
N GLY A 202 0.48 2.19 -17.91
CA GLY A 202 -0.55 3.03 -17.27
C GLY A 202 -1.93 2.89 -17.88
N GLY A 203 -2.31 2.06 -18.73
CA GLY A 203 -3.64 1.99 -19.30
C GLY A 203 -3.70 1.09 -20.54
N PRO A 204 -4.89 0.89 -21.15
CA PRO A 204 -6.23 1.38 -20.80
C PRO A 204 -6.83 0.74 -19.55
N ILE A 205 -6.33 -0.41 -19.09
CA ILE A 205 -6.66 -1.05 -17.82
C ILE A 205 -5.47 -0.83 -16.88
N ASP A 206 -5.70 -0.32 -15.69
CA ASP A 206 -4.63 -0.08 -14.70
C ASP A 206 -5.11 -0.46 -13.30
N HIS A 207 -5.37 -1.75 -13.11
CA HIS A 207 -5.93 -2.31 -11.88
C HIS A 207 -5.07 -1.97 -10.66
N HIS A 208 -3.75 -2.21 -10.72
CA HIS A 208 -2.80 -1.72 -9.73
C HIS A 208 -2.07 -0.49 -10.29
N TRP A 209 -2.69 0.67 -10.13
CA TRP A 209 -2.25 1.93 -10.71
C TRP A 209 -1.09 2.60 -9.98
N THR A 210 -0.86 2.25 -8.72
CA THR A 210 0.22 2.83 -7.89
C THR A 210 1.60 2.54 -8.47
N LYS A 211 2.48 3.54 -8.41
CA LYS A 211 3.85 3.47 -8.88
C LYS A 211 4.78 3.96 -7.77
N SER A 212 5.13 3.07 -6.82
CA SER A 212 6.12 3.39 -5.78
C SER A 212 7.46 3.72 -6.40
N LEU A 213 8.15 4.74 -5.89
CA LEU A 213 9.39 5.25 -6.47
C LEU A 213 10.45 5.46 -5.39
N THR A 214 11.67 5.03 -5.67
CA THR A 214 12.86 5.37 -4.87
C THR A 214 14.07 5.54 -5.77
N ALA A 215 15.13 6.23 -5.27
CA ALA A 215 16.39 6.38 -5.97
C ALA A 215 17.46 5.48 -5.35
N SER A 216 18.44 5.06 -6.19
CA SER A 216 19.66 4.42 -5.68
C SER A 216 20.40 5.36 -4.72
N PRO A 217 21.20 4.84 -3.77
CA PRO A 217 21.93 5.67 -2.81
C PRO A 217 22.85 6.71 -3.45
N ASP A 218 23.41 6.43 -4.63
CA ASP A 218 24.22 7.36 -5.42
C ASP A 218 23.41 8.31 -6.30
N GLY A 219 22.09 8.11 -6.37
CA GLY A 219 21.16 8.90 -7.15
C GLY A 219 21.25 8.68 -8.68
N SER A 220 21.99 7.69 -9.17
CA SER A 220 22.14 7.44 -10.61
C SER A 220 20.92 6.72 -11.22
N LEU A 221 20.23 5.90 -10.43
CA LEU A 221 19.12 5.06 -10.85
C LEU A 221 17.85 5.38 -10.06
N LEU A 222 16.71 5.16 -10.70
CA LEU A 222 15.41 5.14 -10.05
C LEU A 222 14.82 3.73 -10.13
N TYR A 223 14.13 3.31 -9.07
CA TYR A 223 13.40 2.05 -9.03
C TYR A 223 11.93 2.33 -8.87
N VAL A 224 11.10 1.73 -9.74
CA VAL A 224 9.66 1.94 -9.71
C VAL A 224 8.91 0.61 -9.66
N GLY A 225 8.01 0.47 -8.68
CA GLY A 225 7.12 -0.68 -8.58
C GLY A 225 5.94 -0.53 -9.53
N VAL A 226 5.69 -1.55 -10.33
CA VAL A 226 4.57 -1.62 -11.28
C VAL A 226 3.76 -2.86 -10.99
N GLY A 227 2.57 -2.69 -10.43
CA GLY A 227 1.68 -3.80 -10.11
C GLY A 227 1.07 -4.45 -11.35
N SER A 228 0.56 -5.66 -11.19
CA SER A 228 -0.15 -6.40 -12.24
C SER A 228 -1.40 -5.66 -12.70
N ASN A 229 -1.89 -6.02 -13.87
CA ASN A 229 -3.13 -5.47 -14.43
C ASN A 229 -4.39 -6.26 -14.02
N SER A 230 -4.20 -7.32 -13.23
CA SER A 230 -5.26 -8.24 -12.84
C SER A 230 -4.88 -9.00 -11.58
N ASN A 231 -5.81 -9.80 -11.05
CA ASN A 231 -5.50 -10.70 -9.93
C ASN A 231 -4.58 -11.86 -10.38
N ILE A 232 -4.93 -12.53 -11.48
CA ILE A 232 -4.22 -13.70 -12.01
C ILE A 232 -4.25 -13.77 -13.56
N THR A 233 -4.00 -12.69 -14.26
CA THR A 233 -3.98 -12.61 -15.73
C THR A 233 -5.36 -12.70 -16.41
N GLU A 234 -6.42 -12.30 -15.72
CA GLU A 234 -7.80 -12.31 -16.28
C GLU A 234 -7.95 -11.45 -17.55
N ASN A 235 -7.08 -10.45 -17.73
CA ASN A 235 -7.06 -9.57 -18.90
C ASN A 235 -6.08 -10.04 -19.99
N GLY A 236 -5.49 -11.24 -19.82
CA GLY A 236 -4.50 -11.82 -20.72
C GLY A 236 -3.08 -11.38 -20.44
N MET A 237 -2.11 -12.19 -20.86
CA MET A 237 -0.67 -11.96 -20.59
C MET A 237 -0.12 -10.71 -21.29
N GLU A 238 -0.68 -10.28 -22.40
CA GLU A 238 -0.25 -9.04 -23.08
C GLU A 238 -0.55 -7.79 -22.23
N ALA A 239 -1.64 -7.81 -21.45
CA ALA A 239 -1.97 -6.73 -20.52
C ALA A 239 -0.99 -6.66 -19.32
N GLU A 240 -0.23 -7.71 -19.08
CA GLU A 240 0.77 -7.80 -18.01
C GLU A 240 2.19 -7.47 -18.47
N LYS A 241 2.38 -7.05 -19.71
CA LYS A 241 3.70 -6.70 -20.24
C LYS A 241 4.34 -5.56 -19.40
N ASN A 242 5.57 -5.80 -18.90
CA ASN A 242 6.31 -4.91 -17.99
C ASN A 242 5.57 -4.59 -16.68
N ARG A 243 4.65 -5.45 -16.26
CA ARG A 243 3.91 -5.36 -15.01
C ARG A 243 4.28 -6.49 -14.05
N ALA A 244 3.73 -6.47 -12.84
CA ALA A 244 4.10 -7.34 -11.73
C ALA A 244 5.63 -7.38 -11.54
N ALA A 245 6.23 -6.19 -11.55
CA ALA A 245 7.68 -6.01 -11.67
C ALA A 245 8.16 -4.76 -10.94
N ILE A 246 9.45 -4.74 -10.67
CA ILE A 246 10.18 -3.52 -10.35
C ILE A 246 11.03 -3.17 -11.55
N LEU A 247 10.86 -1.97 -12.07
CA LEU A 247 11.68 -1.44 -13.15
C LEU A 247 12.81 -0.60 -12.58
N GLU A 248 14.00 -0.73 -13.18
CA GLU A 248 15.15 0.14 -12.96
C GLU A 248 15.21 1.13 -14.12
N VAL A 249 15.36 2.40 -13.81
CA VAL A 249 15.38 3.50 -14.77
C VAL A 249 16.67 4.29 -14.59
N ASP A 250 17.47 4.40 -15.65
CA ASP A 250 18.63 5.28 -15.70
C ASP A 250 18.16 6.74 -15.68
N ARG A 251 18.55 7.47 -14.64
CA ARG A 251 18.10 8.85 -14.40
C ARG A 251 18.58 9.86 -15.46
N ALA A 252 19.73 9.59 -16.09
CA ALA A 252 20.30 10.50 -17.09
C ALA A 252 19.64 10.33 -18.46
N THR A 253 19.22 9.11 -18.81
CA THR A 253 18.75 8.77 -20.15
C THR A 253 17.27 8.40 -20.22
N GLY A 254 16.61 8.10 -19.09
CA GLY A 254 15.25 7.58 -19.04
C GLY A 254 15.10 6.12 -19.51
N ARG A 255 16.19 5.44 -19.90
CA ARG A 255 16.11 4.02 -20.29
C ARG A 255 15.72 3.16 -19.12
N SER A 256 14.77 2.25 -19.33
CA SER A 256 14.28 1.34 -18.31
C SER A 256 14.48 -0.13 -18.69
N ARG A 257 14.65 -0.97 -17.66
CA ARG A 257 14.64 -2.43 -17.76
C ARG A 257 13.86 -3.05 -16.61
N ILE A 258 13.43 -4.27 -16.76
CA ILE A 258 12.90 -5.05 -15.64
C ILE A 258 14.09 -5.41 -14.73
N PHE A 259 14.06 -4.92 -13.48
CA PHE A 259 15.02 -5.27 -12.44
C PHE A 259 14.65 -6.60 -11.79
N ALA A 260 13.36 -6.77 -11.41
CA ALA A 260 12.83 -8.03 -10.87
C ALA A 260 11.38 -8.21 -11.32
N SER A 261 10.91 -9.45 -11.43
CA SER A 261 9.59 -9.79 -11.91
C SER A 261 8.89 -10.82 -11.03
N GLY A 262 7.60 -11.03 -11.27
CA GLY A 262 6.79 -11.96 -10.49
C GLY A 262 6.37 -11.45 -9.11
N LEU A 263 6.47 -10.14 -8.87
CA LEU A 263 5.95 -9.46 -7.68
C LEU A 263 4.58 -8.87 -8.05
N ARG A 264 3.48 -9.48 -7.62
CA ARG A 264 2.14 -9.13 -8.10
C ARG A 264 1.82 -7.64 -8.03
N ASN A 265 1.98 -7.02 -6.87
CA ASN A 265 1.78 -5.58 -6.69
C ASN A 265 2.81 -5.02 -5.69
N PRO A 266 4.04 -4.71 -6.17
CA PRO A 266 5.10 -4.19 -5.31
C PRO A 266 4.86 -2.71 -4.97
N ASN A 267 4.91 -2.42 -3.68
CA ASN A 267 4.77 -1.09 -3.11
C ASN A 267 5.88 -0.82 -2.08
N GLY A 268 5.89 0.36 -1.50
CA GLY A 268 6.76 0.69 -0.38
C GLY A 268 8.25 0.46 -0.67
N LEU A 269 8.74 0.88 -1.86
CA LEU A 269 10.15 0.68 -2.25
C LEU A 269 11.08 1.56 -1.42
N THR A 270 12.11 0.95 -0.82
CA THR A 270 13.16 1.67 -0.09
C THR A 270 14.42 0.84 0.07
N PHE A 271 15.56 1.48 0.33
CA PHE A 271 16.84 0.80 0.58
C PHE A 271 17.03 0.53 2.07
N GLU A 272 17.43 -0.69 2.42
CA GLU A 272 17.82 -1.04 3.79
C GLU A 272 19.17 -0.40 4.12
N PRO A 273 19.27 0.38 5.22
CA PRO A 273 20.43 1.26 5.43
C PRO A 273 21.76 0.54 5.71
N GLN A 274 21.73 -0.68 6.25
CA GLN A 274 22.97 -1.41 6.61
C GLN A 274 23.52 -2.23 5.45
N SER A 275 22.64 -2.93 4.72
CA SER A 275 23.04 -3.79 3.60
C SER A 275 23.07 -3.08 2.26
N GLY A 276 22.37 -1.95 2.14
CA GLY A 276 22.15 -1.27 0.86
C GLY A 276 21.23 -2.05 -0.10
N ALA A 277 20.53 -3.08 0.37
CA ALA A 277 19.60 -3.84 -0.45
C ALA A 277 18.31 -3.06 -0.69
N LEU A 278 17.77 -3.15 -1.89
CA LEU A 278 16.42 -2.67 -2.21
C LEU A 278 15.38 -3.60 -1.58
N TRP A 279 14.40 -3.04 -0.88
CA TRP A 279 13.28 -3.77 -0.29
C TRP A 279 11.95 -3.27 -0.85
N ALA A 280 10.97 -4.15 -0.87
CA ALA A 280 9.59 -3.88 -1.23
C ALA A 280 8.62 -4.59 -0.30
N VAL A 281 7.44 -4.03 -0.13
CA VAL A 281 6.25 -4.76 0.33
C VAL A 281 5.42 -5.14 -0.88
N VAL A 282 4.76 -6.30 -0.84
CA VAL A 282 4.02 -6.83 -1.99
C VAL A 282 2.66 -7.31 -1.55
N ASN A 283 1.63 -6.83 -2.27
CA ASN A 283 0.28 -7.34 -2.13
C ASN A 283 0.12 -8.53 -3.06
N GLU A 284 -0.10 -9.70 -2.47
CA GLU A 284 -0.26 -10.96 -3.17
C GLU A 284 -1.67 -11.16 -3.75
N ARG A 285 -1.84 -12.29 -4.44
CA ARG A 285 -3.09 -12.59 -5.10
C ARG A 285 -4.22 -12.96 -4.12
N ASP A 286 -5.43 -12.66 -4.56
CA ASP A 286 -6.66 -12.93 -3.86
C ASP A 286 -7.36 -14.21 -4.36
N GLU A 287 -8.42 -14.64 -3.67
CA GLU A 287 -9.40 -15.64 -4.12
C GLU A 287 -8.92 -17.09 -4.16
N ILE A 288 -7.93 -17.46 -3.35
CA ILE A 288 -7.55 -18.85 -3.09
C ILE A 288 -7.64 -19.25 -1.61
N GLY A 289 -8.41 -18.51 -0.88
CA GLY A 289 -8.71 -18.73 0.54
C GLY A 289 -8.53 -17.48 1.38
N PRO A 290 -9.16 -17.42 2.56
CA PRO A 290 -9.05 -16.26 3.45
C PRO A 290 -7.64 -16.11 4.04
N ASP A 291 -6.85 -17.18 4.03
CA ASP A 291 -5.50 -17.23 4.60
C ASP A 291 -4.41 -17.46 3.54
N LEU A 292 -4.74 -17.34 2.25
CA LEU A 292 -3.81 -17.38 1.14
C LEU A 292 -4.07 -16.22 0.16
N VAL A 293 -3.01 -15.55 -0.29
CA VAL A 293 -1.58 -15.73 0.01
C VAL A 293 -1.17 -14.70 1.06
N PRO A 294 -0.23 -15.00 1.97
CA PRO A 294 0.32 -13.95 2.82
C PRO A 294 0.95 -12.85 1.98
N ASP A 295 0.57 -11.62 2.21
CA ASP A 295 1.32 -10.46 1.76
C ASP A 295 2.69 -10.46 2.44
N TYR A 296 3.69 -9.82 1.84
CA TYR A 296 5.05 -9.96 2.34
C TYR A 296 5.93 -8.72 2.14
N MET A 297 7.05 -8.70 2.82
CA MET A 297 8.17 -7.84 2.51
C MET A 297 9.39 -8.68 2.10
N THR A 298 10.18 -8.18 1.15
CA THR A 298 11.32 -8.91 0.61
C THR A 298 12.42 -7.99 0.12
N SER A 299 13.67 -8.45 0.23
CA SER A 299 14.81 -7.88 -0.48
C SER A 299 14.70 -8.23 -1.97
N VAL A 300 14.84 -7.23 -2.83
CA VAL A 300 14.67 -7.38 -4.27
C VAL A 300 16.01 -7.59 -4.94
N LYS A 301 16.16 -8.68 -5.70
CA LYS A 301 17.41 -9.06 -6.35
C LYS A 301 17.31 -8.84 -7.85
N ASP A 302 18.39 -8.33 -8.46
CA ASP A 302 18.46 -8.14 -9.91
C ASP A 302 18.30 -9.46 -10.66
N GLY A 303 17.44 -9.45 -11.67
CA GLY A 303 17.09 -10.62 -12.49
C GLY A 303 16.25 -11.69 -11.81
N ALA A 304 15.83 -11.48 -10.55
CA ALA A 304 15.04 -12.46 -9.82
C ALA A 304 13.57 -12.53 -10.29
N PHE A 305 12.98 -13.71 -10.08
CA PHE A 305 11.56 -13.98 -10.30
C PHE A 305 10.92 -14.45 -9.00
N TYR A 306 9.77 -13.84 -8.62
CA TYR A 306 9.09 -14.08 -7.34
C TYR A 306 7.80 -14.88 -7.45
N GLY A 307 7.48 -15.40 -8.65
CA GLY A 307 6.47 -16.44 -8.86
C GLY A 307 5.23 -16.01 -9.63
N TRP A 308 4.66 -14.82 -9.36
CA TRP A 308 3.43 -14.40 -10.03
C TRP A 308 3.59 -14.31 -11.56
N PRO A 309 2.66 -14.79 -12.38
CA PRO A 309 1.36 -15.36 -12.01
C PRO A 309 1.36 -16.89 -11.81
N TYR A 310 2.45 -17.60 -12.07
CA TYR A 310 2.51 -19.06 -12.17
C TYR A 310 2.62 -19.78 -10.83
N SER A 311 3.16 -19.10 -9.85
CA SER A 311 3.27 -19.59 -8.47
C SER A 311 3.13 -18.45 -7.48
N TYR A 312 2.87 -18.77 -6.23
CA TYR A 312 2.78 -17.85 -5.12
C TYR A 312 3.73 -18.28 -4.00
N TYR A 313 4.18 -17.34 -3.21
CA TYR A 313 5.09 -17.53 -2.08
C TYR A 313 6.25 -18.50 -2.40
N GLY A 314 7.00 -18.20 -3.45
CA GLY A 314 8.02 -19.07 -4.03
C GLY A 314 7.44 -20.05 -5.05
N GLN A 315 7.65 -21.36 -4.84
CA GLN A 315 7.34 -22.39 -5.84
C GLN A 315 5.98 -23.10 -5.66
N HIS A 316 5.07 -22.52 -4.86
CA HIS A 316 3.71 -23.06 -4.73
C HIS A 316 2.91 -22.74 -6.02
N VAL A 317 2.64 -23.76 -6.82
CA VAL A 317 1.99 -23.62 -8.13
C VAL A 317 0.58 -23.04 -7.99
N ASP A 318 0.27 -22.00 -8.78
CA ASP A 318 -1.11 -21.54 -8.93
C ASP A 318 -1.81 -22.37 -10.03
N PRO A 319 -2.76 -23.23 -9.71
CA PRO A 319 -3.39 -24.13 -10.68
C PRO A 319 -4.32 -23.43 -11.65
N ARG A 320 -4.69 -22.17 -11.38
CA ARG A 320 -5.64 -21.41 -12.21
C ARG A 320 -4.98 -20.74 -13.42
N VAL A 321 -3.67 -20.61 -13.44
CA VAL A 321 -2.94 -19.96 -14.53
C VAL A 321 -2.54 -20.98 -15.58
N GLN A 322 -2.98 -20.78 -16.81
CA GLN A 322 -2.70 -21.70 -17.93
C GLN A 322 -2.24 -20.93 -19.17
N PRO A 323 -1.29 -21.47 -19.95
CA PRO A 323 -0.53 -22.69 -19.69
C PRO A 323 0.47 -22.51 -18.53
N GLN A 324 0.74 -23.58 -17.82
CA GLN A 324 1.75 -23.58 -16.76
C GLN A 324 3.18 -23.35 -17.31
N ARG A 325 4.03 -22.74 -16.48
CA ARG A 325 5.44 -22.46 -16.78
C ARG A 325 6.37 -23.07 -15.70
N PRO A 326 6.53 -24.40 -15.68
CA PRO A 326 7.35 -25.06 -14.66
C PRO A 326 8.80 -24.59 -14.67
N ASP A 327 9.30 -24.13 -15.81
CA ASP A 327 10.62 -23.52 -15.96
C ASP A 327 10.77 -22.19 -15.18
N LEU A 328 9.71 -21.41 -15.07
CA LEU A 328 9.67 -20.19 -14.25
C LEU A 328 9.40 -20.50 -12.79
N VAL A 329 8.46 -21.42 -12.51
CA VAL A 329 8.19 -21.86 -11.13
C VAL A 329 9.45 -22.37 -10.45
N ALA A 330 10.28 -23.15 -11.14
CA ALA A 330 11.55 -23.65 -10.60
C ALA A 330 12.57 -22.54 -10.27
N LYS A 331 12.41 -21.34 -10.86
CA LYS A 331 13.26 -20.18 -10.59
C LYS A 331 12.68 -19.23 -9.53
N ALA A 332 11.40 -19.42 -9.17
CA ALA A 332 10.74 -18.55 -8.22
C ALA A 332 11.39 -18.65 -6.84
N ILE A 333 11.79 -17.51 -6.29
CA ILE A 333 12.36 -17.42 -4.96
C ILE A 333 11.29 -17.03 -3.94
N PRO A 334 11.30 -17.60 -2.73
CA PRO A 334 10.37 -17.19 -1.67
C PRO A 334 10.72 -15.79 -1.16
N PRO A 335 9.74 -15.03 -0.66
CA PRO A 335 10.00 -13.77 0.01
C PRO A 335 10.71 -13.96 1.36
N ASP A 336 11.34 -12.89 1.85
CA ASP A 336 12.11 -12.93 3.10
C ASP A 336 11.20 -12.95 4.35
N TYR A 337 10.02 -12.33 4.30
CA TYR A 337 9.17 -12.18 5.49
C TYR A 337 7.69 -11.99 5.15
N ALA A 338 6.83 -12.85 5.66
CA ALA A 338 5.39 -12.75 5.54
C ALA A 338 4.79 -11.77 6.55
N LEU A 339 3.78 -11.02 6.11
CA LEU A 339 3.04 -10.03 6.90
C LEU A 339 1.63 -10.50 7.29
N SER A 340 1.26 -11.74 6.97
CA SER A 340 -0.09 -12.31 7.02
C SER A 340 -0.92 -12.04 5.76
N SER A 341 -2.03 -12.76 5.60
CA SER A 341 -2.86 -12.71 4.40
C SER A 341 -3.71 -11.46 4.32
N HIS A 342 -3.72 -10.86 3.13
CA HIS A 342 -4.61 -9.77 2.75
C HIS A 342 -4.48 -8.50 3.60
N VAL A 343 -3.32 -8.26 4.23
CA VAL A 343 -3.09 -7.03 5.02
C VAL A 343 -2.91 -5.80 4.12
N ALA A 344 -2.68 -5.99 2.83
CA ALA A 344 -2.48 -4.95 1.82
C ALA A 344 -1.39 -3.93 2.21
N PRO A 345 -0.12 -4.35 2.33
CA PRO A 345 0.96 -3.45 2.72
C PRO A 345 1.28 -2.48 1.59
N LEU A 346 1.24 -1.17 1.88
CA LEU A 346 1.48 -0.11 0.90
C LEU A 346 2.67 0.79 1.25
N GLY A 347 2.95 0.97 2.54
CA GLY A 347 4.06 1.78 3.03
C GLY A 347 5.17 0.93 3.63
N LEU A 348 6.43 1.32 3.38
CA LEU A 348 7.62 0.73 3.99
C LEU A 348 8.62 1.84 4.30
N ALA A 349 9.08 1.92 5.55
CA ALA A 349 10.10 2.87 5.96
C ALA A 349 11.07 2.22 6.95
N PHE A 350 12.35 2.14 6.61
CA PHE A 350 13.39 1.78 7.56
C PHE A 350 13.63 2.93 8.53
N TYR A 351 13.69 2.59 9.81
CA TYR A 351 13.86 3.60 10.84
C TYR A 351 15.34 3.87 11.14
N THR A 352 15.77 5.08 10.82
CA THR A 352 17.13 5.58 11.08
C THR A 352 17.15 6.73 12.08
N GLY A 353 15.99 7.14 12.61
CA GLY A 353 15.84 8.23 13.55
C GLY A 353 16.22 7.85 14.99
N THR A 354 16.23 8.86 15.86
CA THR A 354 16.50 8.71 17.30
C THR A 354 15.34 9.20 18.17
N ASN A 355 14.25 9.68 17.58
CA ASN A 355 13.10 10.23 18.29
C ASN A 355 12.28 9.14 19.00
N LEU A 356 12.08 7.99 18.33
CA LEU A 356 11.36 6.87 18.91
C LEU A 356 12.25 6.06 19.87
N PRO A 357 11.65 5.29 20.80
CA PRO A 357 12.38 4.40 21.71
C PRO A 357 13.37 3.48 20.98
N GLU A 358 14.41 3.08 21.71
CA GLU A 358 15.50 2.27 21.18
C GLU A 358 15.04 0.93 20.60
N SER A 359 13.93 0.38 21.10
CA SER A 359 13.29 -0.84 20.59
C SER A 359 12.85 -0.76 19.13
N TYR A 360 12.71 0.45 18.57
CA TYR A 360 12.38 0.69 17.16
C TYR A 360 13.59 1.03 16.29
N ARG A 361 14.80 0.95 16.83
CA ARG A 361 16.02 1.08 16.02
C ARG A 361 16.29 -0.23 15.27
N ASN A 362 16.92 -0.11 14.10
CA ASN A 362 17.25 -1.26 13.24
C ASN A 362 16.02 -2.11 12.87
N GLY A 363 15.11 -1.54 12.15
CA GLY A 363 13.93 -2.24 11.63
C GLY A 363 13.14 -1.39 10.66
N ALA A 364 12.05 -1.95 10.21
CA ALA A 364 11.15 -1.36 9.23
C ALA A 364 9.74 -1.22 9.78
N PHE A 365 9.14 -0.05 9.56
CA PHE A 365 7.70 0.16 9.72
C PHE A 365 7.00 -0.22 8.43
N VAL A 366 5.87 -0.91 8.54
CA VAL A 366 5.01 -1.31 7.41
C VAL A 366 3.60 -0.80 7.67
N GLY A 367 3.06 -0.06 6.69
CA GLY A 367 1.67 0.38 6.69
C GLY A 367 0.77 -0.67 6.04
N GLU A 368 -0.08 -1.31 6.83
CA GLU A 368 -1.03 -2.32 6.40
C GLU A 368 -2.41 -1.70 6.19
N HIS A 369 -2.78 -1.47 4.93
CA HIS A 369 -4.02 -0.77 4.55
C HIS A 369 -5.29 -1.53 4.96
N GLY A 370 -5.21 -2.86 5.03
CA GLY A 370 -6.25 -3.72 5.54
C GLY A 370 -7.00 -4.53 4.49
N SER A 371 -7.51 -5.67 4.95
CA SER A 371 -8.12 -6.71 4.12
C SER A 371 -9.52 -6.37 3.64
N TRP A 372 -9.92 -7.04 2.57
CA TRP A 372 -11.31 -7.13 2.09
C TRP A 372 -11.71 -8.59 1.80
N ASN A 373 -10.75 -9.45 1.44
CA ASN A 373 -10.95 -10.82 0.94
C ASN A 373 -10.93 -11.86 2.08
N ARG A 374 -11.54 -11.52 3.21
CA ARG A 374 -11.76 -12.42 4.35
C ARG A 374 -12.87 -11.85 5.25
N GLN A 375 -13.54 -12.72 6.04
CA GLN A 375 -14.59 -12.28 6.97
C GLN A 375 -14.00 -11.59 8.19
N GLN A 376 -12.98 -12.19 8.79
CA GLN A 376 -12.24 -11.54 9.87
C GLN A 376 -11.24 -10.56 9.27
N LEU A 377 -11.46 -9.28 9.47
CA LEU A 377 -10.57 -8.23 9.00
C LEU A 377 -9.16 -8.39 9.55
N ASN A 378 -8.16 -8.07 8.73
CA ASN A 378 -6.74 -8.16 9.05
C ASN A 378 -5.99 -6.94 8.51
N GLY A 379 -4.88 -6.55 9.14
CA GLY A 379 -4.20 -5.28 8.83
C GLY A 379 -4.86 -4.10 9.53
N TYR A 380 -5.08 -2.97 8.83
CA TYR A 380 -5.59 -1.70 9.37
C TYR A 380 -4.74 -1.17 10.52
N LYS A 381 -3.42 -1.22 10.34
CA LYS A 381 -2.45 -0.85 11.37
C LYS A 381 -1.08 -0.55 10.77
N VAL A 382 -0.19 -0.02 11.57
CA VAL A 382 1.24 0.04 11.27
C VAL A 382 1.96 -0.93 12.18
N VAL A 383 2.77 -1.79 11.58
CA VAL A 383 3.61 -2.75 12.30
C VAL A 383 5.09 -2.38 12.20
N PHE A 384 5.88 -2.81 13.17
CA PHE A 384 7.34 -2.72 13.14
C PHE A 384 7.92 -4.14 13.04
N VAL A 385 8.75 -4.37 12.03
CA VAL A 385 9.51 -5.60 11.85
C VAL A 385 10.97 -5.31 12.26
N PRO A 386 11.48 -5.93 13.35
CA PRO A 386 12.87 -5.74 13.75
C PRO A 386 13.83 -6.38 12.76
N PHE A 387 14.99 -5.76 12.58
CA PHE A 387 16.07 -6.23 11.71
C PHE A 387 17.35 -6.44 12.49
N ASN A 388 18.13 -7.41 12.03
CA ASN A 388 19.50 -7.66 12.49
C ASN A 388 20.38 -7.98 11.27
N ASN A 389 21.50 -7.28 11.12
CA ASN A 389 22.41 -7.44 9.98
C ASN A 389 21.70 -7.38 8.61
N GLY A 390 20.79 -6.40 8.44
CA GLY A 390 20.05 -6.16 7.19
C GLY A 390 18.97 -7.20 6.87
N LYS A 391 18.54 -8.02 7.84
CA LYS A 391 17.50 -9.05 7.67
C LYS A 391 16.46 -8.99 8.78
N PRO A 392 15.18 -9.34 8.50
CA PRO A 392 14.16 -9.48 9.53
C PRO A 392 14.60 -10.47 10.63
N SER A 393 14.37 -10.12 11.89
CA SER A 393 14.93 -10.86 13.05
C SER A 393 13.93 -11.12 14.17
N GLY A 394 12.66 -11.17 13.91
CA GLY A 394 11.65 -11.42 14.93
C GLY A 394 10.24 -11.31 14.40
N MET A 395 9.28 -11.34 15.32
CA MET A 395 7.87 -11.16 14.97
C MET A 395 7.55 -9.66 14.79
N ALA A 396 6.69 -9.36 13.82
CA ALA A 396 6.13 -8.04 13.65
C ALA A 396 5.39 -7.60 14.92
N GLN A 397 5.55 -6.34 15.29
CA GLN A 397 4.96 -5.72 16.48
C GLN A 397 3.95 -4.66 16.05
N ASP A 398 2.76 -4.67 16.61
CA ASP A 398 1.77 -3.62 16.39
C ASP A 398 2.26 -2.30 17.01
N VAL A 399 2.29 -1.23 16.23
CA VAL A 399 2.77 0.08 16.66
C VAL A 399 1.66 1.13 16.62
N VAL A 400 0.90 1.21 15.53
CA VAL A 400 -0.24 2.12 15.46
C VAL A 400 -1.47 1.32 15.08
N THR A 401 -2.47 1.36 15.93
CA THR A 401 -3.73 0.61 15.82
C THR A 401 -4.95 1.53 15.97
N GLY A 402 -6.16 0.96 15.94
CA GLY A 402 -7.39 1.71 16.14
C GLY A 402 -7.94 2.36 14.86
N PHE A 403 -7.42 1.99 13.69
CA PHE A 403 -7.97 2.38 12.40
C PHE A 403 -9.33 1.69 12.10
N LEU A 404 -9.61 0.56 12.75
CA LEU A 404 -10.96 0.00 12.86
C LEU A 404 -11.56 0.39 14.20
N ASP A 405 -12.87 0.62 14.23
CA ASP A 405 -13.63 0.78 15.47
C ASP A 405 -14.10 -0.57 16.04
N GLY A 406 -14.84 -0.54 17.15
CA GLY A 406 -15.36 -1.75 17.78
C GLY A 406 -16.41 -2.53 16.95
N ASN A 407 -16.92 -1.93 15.89
CA ASN A 407 -17.89 -2.53 14.96
C ASN A 407 -17.23 -3.03 13.66
N ASN A 408 -15.90 -3.01 13.56
CA ASN A 408 -15.13 -3.27 12.34
C ASN A 408 -15.41 -2.25 11.21
N GLU A 409 -15.74 -1.01 11.56
CA GLU A 409 -15.85 0.10 10.61
C GLU A 409 -14.55 0.87 10.54
N ALA A 410 -14.18 1.34 9.34
CA ALA A 410 -12.90 2.00 9.10
C ALA A 410 -12.97 3.49 9.46
N ARG A 411 -12.23 3.89 10.51
CA ARG A 411 -11.94 5.30 10.82
C ARG A 411 -10.88 5.85 9.88
N GLY A 412 -9.94 5.02 9.47
CA GLY A 412 -8.83 5.33 8.60
C GLY A 412 -8.17 4.08 8.05
N ARG A 413 -7.19 4.28 7.15
CA ARG A 413 -6.35 3.21 6.60
C ARG A 413 -4.94 3.71 6.36
N PRO A 414 -3.91 3.15 7.00
CA PRO A 414 -2.53 3.59 6.80
C PRO A 414 -2.00 3.17 5.42
N VAL A 415 -1.31 4.10 4.76
CA VAL A 415 -0.71 3.90 3.43
C VAL A 415 0.79 4.20 3.49
N GLY A 416 1.21 5.34 2.95
CA GLY A 416 2.61 5.75 2.89
C GLY A 416 3.18 6.09 4.25
N LEU A 417 4.43 5.74 4.44
CA LEU A 417 5.20 6.03 5.64
C LEU A 417 6.44 6.84 5.30
N ALA A 418 6.82 7.75 6.18
CA ALA A 418 8.09 8.46 6.10
C ALA A 418 8.64 8.71 7.51
N VAL A 419 9.94 8.96 7.60
CA VAL A 419 10.57 9.46 8.82
C VAL A 419 10.90 10.93 8.57
N ASP A 420 10.41 11.83 9.45
CA ASP A 420 10.68 13.25 9.31
C ASP A 420 12.10 13.61 9.78
N LYS A 421 12.50 14.85 9.53
CA LYS A 421 13.85 15.34 9.92
C LYS A 421 14.11 15.25 11.43
N SER A 422 13.07 15.26 12.25
CA SER A 422 13.19 15.10 13.70
C SER A 422 13.31 13.66 14.17
N GLY A 423 13.12 12.70 13.26
CA GLY A 423 13.05 11.26 13.53
C GLY A 423 11.67 10.78 13.95
N ALA A 424 10.62 11.57 13.81
CA ALA A 424 9.25 11.11 14.03
C ALA A 424 8.76 10.26 12.84
N LEU A 425 7.92 9.27 13.12
CA LEU A 425 7.27 8.47 12.07
C LEU A 425 6.01 9.20 11.59
N LEU A 426 5.90 9.41 10.29
CA LEU A 426 4.75 9.97 9.60
C LEU A 426 3.95 8.87 8.91
N ILE A 427 2.63 8.98 8.92
CA ILE A 427 1.69 7.99 8.38
C ILE A 427 0.63 8.72 7.57
N ALA A 428 0.53 8.42 6.28
CA ALA A 428 -0.60 8.85 5.46
C ALA A 428 -1.80 7.95 5.74
N ASP A 429 -2.95 8.56 5.98
CA ASP A 429 -4.23 7.90 6.20
C ASP A 429 -5.22 8.37 5.13
N ASP A 430 -5.36 7.57 4.07
CA ASP A 430 -6.09 7.97 2.87
C ASP A 430 -7.60 8.09 3.06
N VAL A 431 -8.14 7.28 3.95
CA VAL A 431 -9.57 7.27 4.30
C VAL A 431 -9.88 8.29 5.38
N GLY A 432 -8.97 8.43 6.37
CA GLY A 432 -9.09 9.44 7.42
C GLY A 432 -8.68 10.86 6.98
N ASN A 433 -8.20 11.04 5.74
CA ASN A 433 -7.80 12.33 5.17
C ASN A 433 -6.79 13.11 6.06
N THR A 434 -5.88 12.36 6.70
CA THR A 434 -4.99 12.87 7.75
C THR A 434 -3.56 12.35 7.54
N VAL A 435 -2.58 13.15 7.88
CA VAL A 435 -1.21 12.69 8.13
C VAL A 435 -1.00 12.65 9.63
N TRP A 436 -0.73 11.47 10.16
CA TRP A 436 -0.41 11.24 11.56
C TRP A 436 1.08 11.34 11.79
N ARG A 437 1.49 11.84 12.98
CA ARG A 437 2.87 11.95 13.42
C ARG A 437 3.05 11.23 14.75
N VAL A 438 3.97 10.28 14.79
CA VAL A 438 4.31 9.49 15.98
C VAL A 438 5.68 9.89 16.49
N THR A 439 5.76 10.23 17.77
CA THR A 439 6.97 10.65 18.48
C THR A 439 7.19 9.81 19.74
N GLY A 440 8.41 9.84 20.29
CA GLY A 440 8.68 9.29 21.61
C GLY A 440 8.00 10.13 22.71
N GLY A 441 7.27 9.46 23.61
CA GLY A 441 6.49 10.08 24.68
C GLY A 441 7.28 10.67 25.87
N GLY A 442 8.60 10.75 25.78
CA GLY A 442 9.47 11.20 26.87
C GLY A 442 10.53 12.25 26.50
N GLY A 443 10.53 12.76 25.25
CA GLY A 443 11.54 13.70 24.78
C GLY A 443 11.00 15.12 24.73
N THR A 444 11.49 15.99 25.58
CA THR A 444 11.53 17.43 25.29
C THR A 444 12.24 17.63 23.96
N SER A 445 11.57 18.26 23.00
CA SER A 445 12.21 18.74 21.76
C SER A 445 13.52 19.45 22.15
N PRO A 446 14.67 19.14 21.52
CA PRO A 446 15.86 19.94 21.76
C PRO A 446 15.54 21.35 21.25
N ALA A 447 15.40 22.29 22.18
CA ALA A 447 15.33 23.68 21.82
C ALA A 447 16.52 24.01 20.91
N ALA A 448 16.22 24.49 19.72
CA ALA A 448 17.23 25.06 18.84
C ALA A 448 17.99 26.12 19.62
N LYS A 449 19.23 25.82 19.99
CA LYS A 449 20.16 26.87 20.40
C LYS A 449 20.59 27.57 19.12
N LEU A 450 20.27 28.86 19.08
CA LEU A 450 20.71 29.87 18.13
C LEU A 450 22.22 29.81 17.82
#